data_76b1693294314649c1810f80d1d73032
#
_entry.id   76b1693294314649c1810f80d1d73032
#
_cell.length_a   1.000
_cell.length_b   1.000
_cell.length_c   1.000
_cell.angle_alpha   90.00
_cell.angle_beta   90.00
_cell.angle_gamma   90.00
#
_symmetry.space_group_name_H-M   'P 1'
#
loop_
_entity.id
_entity.type
_entity.pdbx_description
1 polymer ?
#
loop_
_entity_poly.entity_id
_entity_poly.type
_entity_poly.pdbx_seq_one_letter_code
_entity_poly.pdbx_strand_id
1 'polypeptide(L)'
;MAKKLFENIKVTTLLFIAVVLLGLVLRFYLLGEIPVSMHRDEAFLGYNAYSILKTGKDMSGSFLPVHLESFFYSPAGYSYFSIPFIEIFGLSEFSVRFAGALFGTLTIPLIFLISLNLFKENKGKYWISLSSAFIFSIMPWHVNLSRVAIENTVVVFFVTLGVYLYLKYIERKNVIFIILPFISFGINFFIYQAPRAFVPLFIPFLI
;
A
#
# COMPACT_ATOMS: atom_id res chain seq x y z
N MET A 1 16.80 23.71 -26.88
CA MET A 1 15.54 23.27 -26.24
C MET A 1 15.67 21.85 -25.62
N ALA A 2 16.16 20.85 -26.33
CA ALA A 2 16.36 19.49 -25.86
C ALA A 2 17.25 19.37 -24.60
N LYS A 3 18.40 20.06 -24.53
CA LYS A 3 19.34 20.04 -23.40
C LYS A 3 18.67 20.47 -22.08
N LYS A 4 17.87 21.56 -22.11
CA LYS A 4 17.12 22.05 -20.95
C LYS A 4 16.02 21.09 -20.51
N LEU A 5 15.41 20.36 -21.46
CA LEU A 5 14.41 19.32 -21.16
C LEU A 5 15.07 18.10 -20.49
N PHE A 6 16.24 17.67 -20.97
CA PHE A 6 17.02 16.58 -20.39
C PHE A 6 17.52 16.89 -18.97
N GLU A 7 17.99 18.12 -18.74
CA GLU A 7 18.39 18.60 -17.41
C GLU A 7 17.21 18.60 -16.44
N ASN A 8 16.05 19.06 -16.86
CA ASN A 8 14.83 19.04 -16.05
C ASN A 8 14.40 17.63 -15.69
N ILE A 9 14.49 16.65 -16.61
CA ILE A 9 14.14 15.26 -16.34
C ILE A 9 15.09 14.65 -15.32
N LYS A 10 16.41 14.86 -15.44
CA LYS A 10 17.40 14.36 -14.48
C LYS A 10 17.17 14.92 -13.07
N VAL A 11 16.94 16.22 -12.96
CA VAL A 11 16.64 16.88 -11.68
C VAL A 11 15.37 16.34 -11.07
N THR A 12 14.30 16.20 -11.85
CA THR A 12 13.02 15.67 -11.33
C THR A 12 13.16 14.21 -10.87
N THR A 13 13.93 13.39 -11.60
CA THR A 13 14.20 12.01 -11.21
C THR A 13 14.97 11.93 -9.88
N LEU A 14 16.00 12.74 -9.72
CA LEU A 14 16.78 12.80 -8.48
C LEU A 14 15.92 13.24 -7.31
N LEU A 15 15.12 14.28 -7.48
CA LEU A 15 14.18 14.76 -6.46
C LEU A 15 13.10 13.72 -6.14
N PHE A 16 12.61 12.99 -7.14
CA PHE A 16 11.66 11.90 -6.93
C PHE A 16 12.26 10.78 -6.06
N ILE A 17 13.50 10.37 -6.35
CA ILE A 17 14.21 9.39 -5.51
C ILE A 17 14.34 9.93 -4.08
N ALA A 18 14.72 11.20 -3.89
CA ALA A 18 14.81 11.81 -2.58
C ALA A 18 13.45 11.82 -1.84
N VAL A 19 12.34 12.08 -2.54
CA VAL A 19 10.99 12.02 -1.97
C VAL A 19 10.61 10.61 -1.52
N VAL A 20 10.94 9.59 -2.33
CA VAL A 20 10.68 8.19 -1.97
C VAL A 20 11.53 7.78 -0.77
N LEU A 21 12.81 8.15 -0.75
CA LEU A 21 13.71 7.89 0.39
C LEU A 21 13.23 8.60 1.66
N LEU A 22 12.79 9.85 1.57
CA LEU A 22 12.18 10.57 2.70
C LEU A 22 10.95 9.80 3.22
N GLY A 23 10.06 9.40 2.34
CA GLY A 23 8.87 8.62 2.71
C GLY A 23 9.20 7.27 3.33
N LEU A 24 10.25 6.60 2.86
CA LEU A 24 10.78 5.36 3.42
C LEU A 24 11.33 5.61 4.84
N VAL A 25 12.18 6.61 5.01
CA VAL A 25 12.74 6.95 6.33
C VAL A 25 11.63 7.27 7.33
N LEU A 26 10.65 8.08 6.97
CA LEU A 26 9.54 8.44 7.87
C LEU A 26 8.70 7.24 8.30
N ARG A 27 8.63 6.17 7.49
CA ARG A 27 7.84 4.96 7.79
C ARG A 27 8.65 3.88 8.49
N PHE A 28 9.95 3.78 8.24
CA PHE A 28 10.79 2.71 8.77
C PHE A 28 11.67 3.11 9.95
N TYR A 29 11.93 4.42 10.18
CA TYR A 29 12.76 4.87 11.28
C TYR A 29 12.17 4.45 12.63
N LEU A 30 12.91 3.63 13.39
CA LEU A 30 12.48 3.06 14.68
C LEU A 30 11.10 2.36 14.63
N LEU A 31 10.80 1.63 13.55
CA LEU A 31 9.47 1.03 13.32
C LEU A 31 9.09 0.01 14.41
N GLY A 32 10.04 -0.67 15.00
CA GLY A 32 9.82 -1.60 16.11
C GLY A 32 9.67 -0.92 17.48
N GLU A 33 9.98 0.38 17.59
CA GLU A 33 9.99 1.11 18.86
C GLU A 33 8.90 2.18 18.92
N ILE A 34 8.57 2.77 17.76
CA ILE A 34 7.58 3.85 17.62
C ILE A 34 6.51 3.45 16.59
N PRO A 35 5.22 3.45 16.99
CA PRO A 35 4.62 3.80 18.29
C PRO A 35 5.06 2.89 19.44
N VAL A 36 5.11 3.42 20.64
CA VAL A 36 5.41 2.66 21.84
C VAL A 36 4.30 1.66 22.09
N SER A 37 4.66 0.41 22.31
CA SER A 37 3.76 -0.75 22.49
C SER A 37 2.89 -1.11 21.28
N MET A 38 2.47 -2.36 21.22
CA MET A 38 1.53 -2.86 20.23
C MET A 38 0.10 -2.57 20.65
N HIS A 39 -0.71 -2.08 19.71
CA HIS A 39 -2.15 -2.07 19.86
C HIS A 39 -2.69 -3.52 19.84
N ARG A 40 -3.83 -3.76 20.51
CA ARG A 40 -4.45 -5.08 20.56
C ARG A 40 -4.64 -5.72 19.16
N ASP A 41 -5.06 -4.92 18.18
CA ASP A 41 -5.30 -5.40 16.82
C ASP A 41 -4.01 -5.75 16.10
N GLU A 42 -2.91 -5.02 16.32
CA GLU A 42 -1.58 -5.36 15.79
C GLU A 42 -1.09 -6.71 16.34
N ALA A 43 -1.23 -6.92 17.66
CA ALA A 43 -0.88 -8.17 18.31
C ALA A 43 -1.73 -9.33 17.77
N PHE A 44 -3.03 -9.11 17.58
CA PHE A 44 -3.94 -10.09 17.02
C PHE A 44 -3.55 -10.47 15.59
N LEU A 45 -3.34 -9.51 14.71
CA LEU A 45 -2.96 -9.75 13.31
C LEU A 45 -1.59 -10.42 13.21
N GLY A 46 -0.60 -9.96 14.02
CA GLY A 46 0.75 -10.50 14.04
C GLY A 46 0.82 -11.91 14.56
N TYR A 47 0.10 -12.23 15.65
CA TYR A 47 0.10 -13.58 16.21
C TYR A 47 -0.64 -14.57 15.31
N ASN A 48 -1.74 -14.17 14.66
CA ASN A 48 -2.39 -14.99 13.65
C ASN A 48 -1.47 -15.27 12.46
N ALA A 49 -0.73 -14.26 11.97
CA ALA A 49 0.27 -14.44 10.92
C ALA A 49 1.34 -15.46 11.33
N TYR A 50 1.84 -15.38 12.55
CA TYR A 50 2.81 -16.32 13.10
C TYR A 50 2.23 -17.74 13.25
N SER A 51 1.00 -17.88 13.74
CA SER A 51 0.30 -19.16 13.86
C SER A 51 0.11 -19.81 12.49
N ILE A 52 -0.36 -19.04 11.49
CA ILE A 52 -0.53 -19.53 10.12
C ILE A 52 0.82 -19.96 9.53
N LEU A 53 1.89 -19.17 9.74
CA LEU A 53 3.24 -19.52 9.29
C LEU A 53 3.72 -20.87 9.86
N LYS A 54 3.47 -21.12 11.15
CA LYS A 54 3.98 -22.32 11.83
C LYS A 54 3.13 -23.56 11.67
N THR A 55 1.82 -23.40 11.56
CA THR A 55 0.86 -24.52 11.63
C THR A 55 -0.08 -24.61 10.44
N GLY A 56 -0.12 -23.60 9.58
CA GLY A 56 -1.16 -23.43 8.56
C GLY A 56 -2.52 -23.04 9.12
N LYS A 57 -2.63 -22.80 10.45
CA LYS A 57 -3.89 -22.49 11.13
C LYS A 57 -3.78 -21.17 11.87
N ASP A 58 -4.92 -20.47 11.98
CA ASP A 58 -5.02 -19.29 12.86
C ASP A 58 -5.09 -19.68 14.34
N MET A 59 -5.27 -18.69 15.21
CA MET A 59 -5.39 -18.89 16.66
C MET A 59 -6.62 -19.70 17.05
N SER A 60 -7.69 -19.72 16.23
CA SER A 60 -8.90 -20.47 16.47
C SER A 60 -8.81 -21.93 15.98
N GLY A 61 -7.76 -22.27 15.23
CA GLY A 61 -7.54 -23.59 14.65
C GLY A 61 -8.06 -23.75 13.23
N SER A 62 -8.57 -22.70 12.60
CA SER A 62 -9.06 -22.69 11.22
C SER A 62 -7.90 -22.77 10.23
N PHE A 63 -7.94 -23.74 9.30
CA PHE A 63 -6.88 -23.97 8.31
C PHE A 63 -6.96 -22.95 7.17
N LEU A 64 -5.85 -22.27 6.88
CA LEU A 64 -5.71 -21.23 5.86
C LEU A 64 -6.91 -20.28 5.81
N PRO A 65 -7.22 -19.59 6.93
CA PRO A 65 -8.44 -18.83 7.07
C PRO A 65 -8.49 -17.62 6.12
N VAL A 66 -9.66 -17.35 5.54
CA VAL A 66 -9.97 -16.11 4.81
C VAL A 66 -10.38 -15.00 5.77
N HIS A 67 -10.97 -15.40 6.93
CA HIS A 67 -11.35 -14.52 8.02
C HIS A 67 -10.79 -15.08 9.33
N LEU A 68 -10.26 -14.18 10.14
CA LEU A 68 -9.76 -14.50 11.48
C LEU A 68 -10.94 -14.41 12.48
N GLU A 69 -11.09 -15.43 13.30
CA GLU A 69 -12.10 -15.45 14.35
C GLU A 69 -11.56 -14.76 15.61
N SER A 70 -12.29 -13.77 16.09
CA SER A 70 -12.06 -13.05 17.33
C SER A 70 -13.42 -12.57 17.87
N PHE A 71 -13.44 -11.47 18.61
CA PHE A 71 -14.70 -10.81 19.03
C PHE A 71 -15.53 -10.31 17.84
N PHE A 72 -14.91 -10.17 16.66
CA PHE A 72 -15.54 -9.85 15.38
C PHE A 72 -14.77 -10.57 14.26
N TYR A 73 -15.45 -10.85 13.16
CA TYR A 73 -14.83 -11.40 11.96
C TYR A 73 -13.95 -10.36 11.29
N SER A 74 -12.63 -10.58 11.29
CA SER A 74 -11.67 -9.72 10.57
C SER A 74 -11.13 -10.45 9.35
N PRO A 75 -11.01 -9.79 8.18
CA PRO A 75 -10.33 -10.38 7.03
C PRO A 75 -8.87 -10.71 7.35
N ALA A 76 -8.37 -11.85 6.84
CA ALA A 76 -7.03 -12.35 7.18
C ALA A 76 -5.91 -11.74 6.33
N GLY A 77 -6.23 -10.91 5.32
CA GLY A 77 -5.28 -10.46 4.31
C GLY A 77 -4.03 -9.78 4.87
N TYR A 78 -4.17 -8.89 5.86
CA TYR A 78 -3.00 -8.25 6.47
C TYR A 78 -2.06 -9.27 7.11
N SER A 79 -2.59 -10.26 7.82
CA SER A 79 -1.80 -11.33 8.44
C SER A 79 -0.99 -12.09 7.38
N TYR A 80 -1.60 -12.43 6.25
CA TYR A 80 -0.87 -13.08 5.15
C TYR A 80 0.25 -12.22 4.58
N PHE A 81 0.04 -10.90 4.43
CA PHE A 81 1.10 -9.98 3.99
C PHE A 81 2.22 -9.82 5.01
N SER A 82 1.98 -10.09 6.28
CA SER A 82 3.00 -10.02 7.35
C SER A 82 3.84 -11.30 7.43
N ILE A 83 3.34 -12.46 6.97
CA ILE A 83 4.03 -13.75 7.05
C ILE A 83 5.47 -13.72 6.54
N PRO A 84 5.79 -13.22 5.33
CA PRO A 84 7.16 -13.22 4.83
C PRO A 84 8.14 -12.45 5.73
N PHE A 85 7.67 -11.36 6.34
CA PHE A 85 8.51 -10.53 7.21
C PHE A 85 8.70 -11.17 8.58
N ILE A 86 7.68 -11.85 9.11
CA ILE A 86 7.79 -12.63 10.35
C ILE A 86 8.70 -13.83 10.15
N GLU A 87 8.69 -14.45 8.98
CA GLU A 87 9.60 -15.56 8.66
C GLU A 87 11.05 -15.10 8.62
N ILE A 88 11.34 -13.94 8.04
CA ILE A 88 12.70 -13.42 7.87
C ILE A 88 13.23 -12.81 9.18
N PHE A 89 12.43 -12.02 9.89
CA PHE A 89 12.87 -11.19 11.02
C PHE A 89 12.43 -11.75 12.39
N GLY A 90 11.72 -12.88 12.41
CA GLY A 90 11.08 -13.39 13.63
C GLY A 90 9.81 -12.60 14.01
N LEU A 91 9.07 -13.11 15.00
CA LEU A 91 7.89 -12.42 15.53
C LEU A 91 8.33 -11.24 16.40
N SER A 92 8.08 -10.04 15.93
CA SER A 92 8.41 -8.79 16.61
C SER A 92 7.49 -7.66 16.14
N GLU A 93 7.46 -6.56 16.88
CA GLU A 93 6.71 -5.35 16.46
C GLU A 93 7.17 -4.86 15.09
N PHE A 94 8.48 -4.88 14.83
CA PHE A 94 9.07 -4.50 13.57
C PHE A 94 8.53 -5.35 12.40
N SER A 95 8.58 -6.68 12.51
CA SER A 95 8.17 -7.59 11.43
C SER A 95 6.66 -7.52 11.14
N VAL A 96 5.85 -7.37 12.19
CA VAL A 96 4.38 -7.25 12.06
C VAL A 96 4.00 -5.93 11.38
N ARG A 97 4.69 -4.82 11.70
CA ARG A 97 4.48 -3.48 11.11
C ARG A 97 5.09 -3.32 9.72
N PHE A 98 6.02 -4.19 9.35
CA PHE A 98 6.80 -4.05 8.12
C PHE A 98 5.92 -3.98 6.86
N ALA A 99 4.87 -4.81 6.77
CA ALA A 99 3.95 -4.80 5.64
C ALA A 99 3.28 -3.41 5.47
N GLY A 100 2.76 -2.81 6.54
CA GLY A 100 2.17 -1.46 6.51
C GLY A 100 3.16 -0.40 6.02
N ALA A 101 4.38 -0.39 6.56
CA ALA A 101 5.44 0.54 6.17
C ALA A 101 5.87 0.37 4.70
N LEU A 102 5.99 -0.88 4.23
CA LEU A 102 6.36 -1.20 2.86
C LEU A 102 5.29 -0.74 1.87
N PHE A 103 4.04 -1.17 2.05
CA PHE A 103 2.95 -0.79 1.15
C PHE A 103 2.67 0.72 1.19
N GLY A 104 2.79 1.35 2.35
CA GLY A 104 2.72 2.80 2.49
C GLY A 104 3.82 3.53 1.71
N THR A 105 5.04 3.01 1.69
CA THR A 105 6.15 3.56 0.90
C THR A 105 5.91 3.34 -0.60
N LEU A 106 5.48 2.15 -1.01
CA LEU A 106 5.19 1.81 -2.40
C LEU A 106 4.01 2.59 -3.00
N THR A 107 3.15 3.17 -2.17
CA THR A 107 2.07 4.04 -2.64
C THR A 107 2.61 5.39 -3.18
N ILE A 108 3.75 5.88 -2.68
CA ILE A 108 4.33 7.16 -3.12
C ILE A 108 4.62 7.19 -4.63
N PRO A 109 5.35 6.19 -5.20
CA PRO A 109 5.56 6.15 -6.65
C PRO A 109 4.26 5.98 -7.44
N LEU A 110 3.24 5.30 -6.93
CA LEU A 110 1.94 5.21 -7.60
C LEU A 110 1.25 6.57 -7.69
N ILE A 111 1.27 7.39 -6.64
CA ILE A 111 0.74 8.76 -6.66
C ILE A 111 1.47 9.61 -7.71
N PHE A 112 2.81 9.50 -7.78
CA PHE A 112 3.59 10.17 -8.83
C PHE A 112 3.14 9.76 -10.22
N LEU A 113 3.01 8.46 -10.47
CA LEU A 113 2.65 7.90 -11.79
C LEU A 113 1.21 8.25 -12.19
N ILE A 114 0.26 8.24 -11.25
CA ILE A 114 -1.11 8.67 -11.49
C ILE A 114 -1.14 10.13 -11.87
N SER A 115 -0.51 10.99 -11.08
CA SER A 115 -0.42 12.42 -11.36
C SER A 115 0.22 12.69 -12.72
N LEU A 116 1.31 11.99 -13.05
CA LEU A 116 2.00 12.11 -14.34
C LEU A 116 1.08 11.72 -15.53
N ASN A 117 0.22 10.73 -15.32
CA ASN A 117 -0.74 10.30 -16.34
C ASN A 117 -1.88 11.33 -16.50
N LEU A 118 -2.46 11.79 -15.39
CA LEU A 118 -3.58 12.73 -15.39
C LEU A 118 -3.19 14.09 -16.01
N PHE A 119 -1.98 14.55 -15.77
CA PHE A 119 -1.46 15.84 -16.26
C PHE A 119 -0.52 15.71 -17.46
N LYS A 120 -0.62 14.61 -18.22
CA LYS A 120 0.32 14.29 -19.31
C LYS A 120 0.49 15.39 -20.37
N GLU A 121 -0.58 16.16 -20.64
CA GLU A 121 -0.58 17.28 -21.60
C GLU A 121 -0.05 18.59 -20.99
N ASN A 122 0.09 18.67 -19.67
CA ASN A 122 0.56 19.88 -19.00
C ASN A 122 2.09 19.99 -19.07
N LYS A 123 2.60 21.17 -19.42
CA LYS A 123 4.05 21.45 -19.48
C LYS A 123 4.75 21.26 -18.13
N GLY A 124 4.03 21.47 -17.02
CA GLY A 124 4.53 21.32 -15.65
C GLY A 124 4.30 19.92 -15.05
N LYS A 125 3.88 18.92 -15.81
CA LYS A 125 3.48 17.58 -15.33
C LYS A 125 4.46 16.94 -14.34
N TYR A 126 5.76 17.04 -14.59
CA TYR A 126 6.77 16.47 -13.71
C TYR A 126 6.80 17.14 -12.32
N TRP A 127 6.65 18.48 -12.28
CA TRP A 127 6.60 19.22 -11.04
C TRP A 127 5.31 18.98 -10.27
N ILE A 128 4.17 18.92 -10.97
CA ILE A 128 2.88 18.57 -10.38
C ILE A 128 2.95 17.17 -9.75
N SER A 129 3.49 16.18 -10.48
CA SER A 129 3.62 14.81 -10.00
C SER A 129 4.58 14.70 -8.82
N LEU A 130 5.69 15.44 -8.86
CA LEU A 130 6.65 15.49 -7.76
C LEU A 130 6.04 16.11 -6.51
N SER A 131 5.31 17.21 -6.64
CA SER A 131 4.60 17.86 -5.53
C SER A 131 3.54 16.94 -4.93
N SER A 132 2.76 16.24 -5.75
CA SER A 132 1.76 15.27 -5.29
C SER A 132 2.40 14.13 -4.49
N ALA A 133 3.50 13.55 -5.00
CA ALA A 133 4.25 12.51 -4.31
C ALA A 133 4.89 13.02 -3.01
N PHE A 134 5.44 14.24 -3.01
CA PHE A 134 6.04 14.85 -1.83
C PHE A 134 5.00 15.08 -0.73
N ILE A 135 3.86 15.72 -1.06
CA ILE A 135 2.77 15.95 -0.09
C ILE A 135 2.32 14.62 0.50
N PHE A 136 2.11 13.59 -0.34
CA PHE A 136 1.70 12.27 0.13
C PHE A 136 2.77 11.59 1.00
N SER A 137 4.05 11.77 0.66
CA SER A 137 5.17 11.15 1.41
C SER A 137 5.25 11.60 2.86
N ILE A 138 4.92 12.88 3.12
CA ILE A 138 4.97 13.51 4.46
C ILE A 138 3.59 13.63 5.13
N MET A 139 2.52 13.19 4.49
CA MET A 139 1.15 13.33 4.99
C MET A 139 0.96 12.62 6.34
N PRO A 140 0.67 13.33 7.44
CA PRO A 140 0.76 12.78 8.79
C PRO A 140 -0.14 11.57 9.02
N TRP A 141 -1.40 11.60 8.55
CA TRP A 141 -2.31 10.48 8.75
C TRP A 141 -1.79 9.21 8.07
N HIS A 142 -1.28 9.30 6.84
CA HIS A 142 -0.79 8.15 6.10
C HIS A 142 0.54 7.63 6.65
N VAL A 143 1.43 8.52 7.09
CA VAL A 143 2.68 8.14 7.77
C VAL A 143 2.35 7.38 9.04
N ASN A 144 1.47 7.92 9.90
CA ASN A 144 1.09 7.28 11.16
C ASN A 144 0.43 5.90 10.93
N LEU A 145 -0.52 5.80 10.00
CA LEU A 145 -1.17 4.54 9.67
C LEU A 145 -0.21 3.51 9.06
N SER A 146 0.85 3.95 8.36
CA SER A 146 1.86 3.06 7.80
C SER A 146 2.81 2.48 8.86
N ARG A 147 2.86 3.06 10.06
CA ARG A 147 3.76 2.66 11.15
C ARG A 147 3.09 1.72 12.16
N VAL A 148 1.84 1.39 11.94
CA VAL A 148 1.07 0.43 12.73
C VAL A 148 0.63 -0.73 11.86
N ALA A 149 0.45 -1.90 12.47
CA ALA A 149 0.00 -3.09 11.74
C ALA A 149 -1.53 -3.09 11.62
N ILE A 150 -2.01 -2.31 10.66
CA ILE A 150 -3.42 -2.22 10.30
C ILE A 150 -3.61 -2.32 8.80
N GLU A 151 -4.78 -2.79 8.40
CA GLU A 151 -5.11 -3.13 7.03
C GLU A 151 -5.19 -1.91 6.09
N ASN A 152 -5.50 -0.73 6.64
CA ASN A 152 -5.84 0.48 5.87
C ASN A 152 -4.75 0.89 4.87
N THR A 153 -3.48 0.80 5.26
CA THR A 153 -2.36 1.21 4.39
C THR A 153 -2.22 0.27 3.19
N VAL A 154 -2.42 -1.03 3.41
CA VAL A 154 -2.38 -2.03 2.34
C VAL A 154 -3.57 -1.84 1.40
N VAL A 155 -4.75 -1.52 1.93
CA VAL A 155 -5.94 -1.14 1.14
C VAL A 155 -5.65 0.07 0.25
N VAL A 156 -5.08 1.15 0.81
CA VAL A 156 -4.74 2.37 0.05
C VAL A 156 -3.79 2.03 -1.10
N PHE A 157 -2.80 1.17 -0.87
CA PHE A 157 -1.89 0.73 -1.93
C PHE A 157 -2.63 0.02 -3.07
N PHE A 158 -3.43 -1.02 -2.79
CA PHE A 158 -4.11 -1.78 -3.82
C PHE A 158 -5.20 -0.98 -4.55
N VAL A 159 -5.90 -0.08 -3.85
CA VAL A 159 -6.85 0.85 -4.49
C VAL A 159 -6.10 1.79 -5.44
N THR A 160 -5.00 2.38 -4.99
CA THR A 160 -4.18 3.29 -5.79
C THR A 160 -3.56 2.56 -6.99
N LEU A 161 -3.08 1.34 -6.80
CA LEU A 161 -2.57 0.48 -7.88
C LEU A 161 -3.68 0.18 -8.90
N GLY A 162 -4.88 -0.17 -8.44
CA GLY A 162 -6.03 -0.40 -9.31
C GLY A 162 -6.38 0.81 -10.17
N VAL A 163 -6.39 2.01 -9.57
CA VAL A 163 -6.60 3.27 -10.29
C VAL A 163 -5.49 3.50 -11.33
N TYR A 164 -4.22 3.31 -10.97
CA TYR A 164 -3.11 3.46 -11.91
C TYR A 164 -3.23 2.51 -13.10
N LEU A 165 -3.50 1.23 -12.83
CA LEU A 165 -3.65 0.20 -13.87
C LEU A 165 -4.84 0.49 -14.79
N TYR A 166 -5.93 1.01 -14.23
CA TYR A 166 -7.10 1.42 -15.01
C TYR A 166 -6.78 2.61 -15.93
N LEU A 167 -6.06 3.62 -15.45
CA LEU A 167 -5.59 4.72 -16.30
C LEU A 167 -4.70 4.21 -17.44
N LYS A 168 -3.87 3.18 -17.18
CA LYS A 168 -3.08 2.50 -18.22
C LYS A 168 -3.93 1.73 -19.22
N TYR A 169 -5.06 1.16 -18.79
CA TYR A 169 -6.03 0.54 -19.72
C TYR A 169 -6.64 1.58 -20.65
N ILE A 170 -7.08 2.73 -20.14
CA ILE A 170 -7.63 3.81 -20.97
C ILE A 170 -6.62 4.26 -22.04
N GLU A 171 -5.34 4.31 -21.68
CA GLU A 171 -4.26 4.73 -22.57
C GLU A 171 -3.93 3.67 -23.63
N ARG A 172 -3.81 2.40 -23.23
CA ARG A 172 -3.29 1.31 -24.08
C ARG A 172 -4.35 0.43 -24.71
N LYS A 173 -5.58 0.43 -24.18
CA LYS A 173 -6.71 -0.42 -24.59
C LYS A 173 -6.36 -1.92 -24.73
N ASN A 174 -5.47 -2.42 -23.88
CA ASN A 174 -5.06 -3.82 -23.86
C ASN A 174 -5.83 -4.56 -22.76
N VAL A 175 -6.34 -5.76 -23.07
CA VAL A 175 -7.18 -6.57 -22.18
C VAL A 175 -6.51 -6.91 -20.83
N ILE A 176 -5.17 -7.05 -20.80
CA ILE A 176 -4.43 -7.28 -19.56
C ILE A 176 -4.61 -6.11 -18.60
N PHE A 177 -4.62 -4.87 -19.11
CA PHE A 177 -4.82 -3.68 -18.31
C PHE A 177 -6.27 -3.44 -17.88
N ILE A 178 -7.25 -4.23 -18.36
CA ILE A 178 -8.60 -4.22 -17.76
C ILE A 178 -8.71 -5.26 -16.63
N ILE A 179 -8.05 -6.41 -16.76
CA ILE A 179 -8.10 -7.49 -15.75
C ILE A 179 -7.35 -7.09 -14.46
N LEU A 180 -6.16 -6.52 -14.60
CA LEU A 180 -5.30 -6.18 -13.46
C LEU A 180 -5.93 -5.20 -12.45
N PRO A 181 -6.63 -4.12 -12.86
CA PRO A 181 -7.37 -3.27 -11.92
C PRO A 181 -8.39 -4.03 -11.10
N PHE A 182 -9.19 -4.92 -11.74
CA PHE A 182 -10.19 -5.72 -11.03
C PHE A 182 -9.55 -6.67 -10.02
N ILE A 183 -8.43 -7.28 -10.35
CA ILE A 183 -7.65 -8.10 -9.39
C ILE A 183 -7.19 -7.22 -8.23
N SER A 184 -6.62 -6.04 -8.51
CA SER A 184 -6.13 -5.12 -7.49
C SER A 184 -7.25 -4.65 -6.56
N PHE A 185 -8.40 -4.29 -7.11
CA PHE A 185 -9.58 -3.93 -6.31
C PHE A 185 -10.13 -5.13 -5.54
N GLY A 186 -10.16 -6.33 -6.15
CA GLY A 186 -10.66 -7.56 -5.54
C GLY A 186 -9.84 -8.02 -4.33
N ILE A 187 -8.52 -7.87 -4.36
CA ILE A 187 -7.63 -8.18 -3.24
C ILE A 187 -8.06 -7.45 -1.96
N ASN A 188 -8.59 -6.22 -2.07
CA ASN A 188 -9.02 -5.45 -0.91
C ASN A 188 -10.14 -6.11 -0.10
N PHE A 189 -10.95 -6.97 -0.73
CA PHE A 189 -12.02 -7.69 -0.02
C PHE A 189 -11.50 -8.71 1.00
N PHE A 190 -10.25 -9.17 0.81
CA PHE A 190 -9.53 -10.06 1.73
C PHE A 190 -8.71 -9.31 2.77
N ILE A 191 -8.49 -7.99 2.56
CA ILE A 191 -7.66 -7.19 3.45
C ILE A 191 -8.51 -6.51 4.52
N TYR A 192 -9.63 -5.88 4.13
CA TYR A 192 -10.46 -5.10 5.05
C TYR A 192 -11.93 -5.12 4.66
N GLN A 193 -12.82 -4.83 5.62
CA GLN A 193 -14.26 -4.89 5.37
C GLN A 193 -14.79 -3.70 4.57
N ALA A 194 -14.30 -2.47 4.83
CA ALA A 194 -14.80 -1.27 4.19
C ALA A 194 -14.72 -1.29 2.64
N PRO A 195 -13.66 -1.83 1.99
CA PRO A 195 -13.63 -1.99 0.54
C PRO A 195 -14.81 -2.74 -0.06
N ARG A 196 -15.43 -3.66 0.68
CA ARG A 196 -16.60 -4.41 0.21
C ARG A 196 -17.79 -3.50 -0.09
N ALA A 197 -17.87 -2.35 0.58
CA ALA A 197 -18.90 -1.35 0.34
C ALA A 197 -18.49 -0.35 -0.76
N PHE A 198 -17.30 0.27 -0.66
CA PHE A 198 -16.97 1.37 -1.57
C PHE A 198 -16.39 0.92 -2.92
N VAL A 199 -15.65 -0.20 -3.00
CA VAL A 199 -15.08 -0.66 -4.28
C VAL A 199 -16.15 -0.93 -5.34
N PRO A 200 -17.27 -1.65 -5.04
CA PRO A 200 -18.35 -1.81 -6.01
C PRO A 200 -18.96 -0.49 -6.49
N LEU A 201 -19.00 0.53 -5.61
CA LEU A 201 -19.51 1.85 -5.98
C LEU A 201 -18.57 2.62 -6.94
N PHE A 202 -17.28 2.28 -6.96
CA PHE A 202 -16.32 2.85 -7.89
C PHE A 202 -16.44 2.27 -9.31
N ILE A 203 -16.85 1.00 -9.45
CA ILE A 203 -16.90 0.29 -10.73
C ILE A 203 -17.73 1.05 -11.79
N PRO A 204 -18.95 1.59 -11.49
CA PRO A 204 -19.74 2.32 -12.48
C PRO A 204 -19.04 3.58 -13.03
N PHE A 205 -18.11 4.16 -12.30
CA PHE A 205 -17.34 5.33 -12.73
C PHE A 205 -16.09 4.97 -13.55
N LEU A 206 -15.79 3.67 -13.65
CA LEU A 206 -14.68 3.14 -14.42
C LEU A 206 -15.11 2.60 -15.80
N ILE A 207 -16.40 2.56 -16.09
CA ILE A 207 -16.98 2.11 -17.35
C ILE A 207 -17.46 3.33 -18.13
#